data_2ccf6fc5a9f74864a4adebef5a201e12
#
_entry.id   2ccf6fc5a9f74864a4adebef5a201e12
#
_cell.length_a   1.000
_cell.length_b   1.000
_cell.length_c   1.000
_cell.angle_alpha   90.00
_cell.angle_beta   90.00
_cell.angle_gamma   90.00
#
_symmetry.space_group_name_H-M   'P 1'
#
loop_
_entity.id
_entity.type
_entity.pdbx_description
1 polymer ?
#
loop_
_entity_poly.entity_id
_entity_poly.type
_entity_poly.pdbx_seq_one_letter_code
_entity_poly.pdbx_strand_id
1 'polypeptide(L)'
;MTFLDSSTIIEYLRDNQTVIDYLDTRQPWWTSTICVFEVLNGPAGSPNFDPIEERQTFSGVRALEFNEQLALEASRLQDASVKDGSELSHRDAMIAATAHSTGDEYVVADSDFETEPLEDVMEVTNLHTEN
;
A
#
# COMPACT_ATOMS: atom_id res chain seq x y z
N MET A 1 5.86 13.30 -0.82
CA MET A 1 5.56 12.23 0.14
C MET A 1 4.61 11.25 -0.50
N THR A 2 4.83 9.98 -0.26
CA THR A 2 4.14 8.94 -1.02
C THR A 2 3.84 7.76 -0.10
N PHE A 3 2.61 7.27 -0.13
CA PHE A 3 2.20 6.07 0.62
C PHE A 3 2.20 4.87 -0.32
N LEU A 4 2.95 3.82 0.05
CA LEU A 4 3.17 2.67 -0.80
C LEU A 4 2.34 1.47 -0.34
N ASP A 5 1.61 0.84 -1.29
CA ASP A 5 1.01 -0.47 -1.07
C ASP A 5 2.10 -1.54 -1.07
N SER A 6 1.80 -2.71 -0.50
CA SER A 6 2.73 -3.85 -0.52
C SER A 6 3.13 -4.23 -1.93
N SER A 7 2.21 -4.17 -2.89
CA SER A 7 2.49 -4.47 -4.29
C SER A 7 3.60 -3.57 -4.85
N THR A 8 3.60 -2.30 -4.49
CA THR A 8 4.63 -1.35 -4.93
C THR A 8 5.98 -1.66 -4.31
N ILE A 9 6.00 -1.95 -3.00
CA ILE A 9 7.24 -2.32 -2.30
C ILE A 9 7.84 -3.58 -2.91
N ILE A 10 7.01 -4.60 -3.15
CA ILE A 10 7.46 -5.86 -3.75
C ILE A 10 8.08 -5.62 -5.13
N GLU A 11 7.43 -4.83 -5.98
CA GLU A 11 7.97 -4.53 -7.31
C GLU A 11 9.26 -3.71 -7.25
N TYR A 12 9.37 -2.78 -6.29
CA TYR A 12 10.62 -2.06 -6.06
C TYR A 12 11.76 -3.02 -5.69
N LEU A 13 11.49 -3.98 -4.81
CA LEU A 13 12.47 -4.98 -4.38
C LEU A 13 12.84 -5.98 -5.50
N ARG A 14 11.97 -6.12 -6.49
CA ARG A 14 12.22 -6.95 -7.68
C ARG A 14 12.96 -6.20 -8.79
N ASP A 15 13.44 -5.00 -8.50
CA ASP A 15 14.15 -4.15 -9.47
C ASP A 15 13.29 -3.75 -10.67
N ASN A 16 11.98 -3.60 -10.48
CA ASN A 16 11.08 -3.08 -11.52
C ASN A 16 11.44 -1.61 -11.79
N GLN A 17 12.05 -1.34 -12.94
CA GLN A 17 12.62 -0.03 -13.25
C GLN A 17 11.55 1.07 -13.31
N THR A 18 10.37 0.77 -13.81
CA THR A 18 9.27 1.74 -13.85
C THR A 18 8.91 2.22 -12.45
N VAL A 19 8.83 1.28 -11.50
CA VAL A 19 8.50 1.58 -10.11
C VAL A 19 9.65 2.36 -9.44
N ILE A 20 10.89 1.92 -9.65
CA ILE A 20 12.07 2.58 -9.08
C ILE A 20 12.13 4.03 -9.56
N ASP A 21 12.00 4.26 -10.86
CA ASP A 21 12.10 5.60 -11.44
C ASP A 21 10.99 6.51 -10.91
N TYR A 22 9.78 5.98 -10.74
CA TYR A 22 8.67 6.74 -10.20
C TYR A 22 8.90 7.14 -8.75
N LEU A 23 9.36 6.20 -7.92
CA LEU A 23 9.48 6.41 -6.47
C LEU A 23 10.71 7.21 -6.07
N ASP A 24 11.82 7.10 -6.80
CA ASP A 24 13.09 7.72 -6.39
C ASP A 24 13.01 9.24 -6.25
N THR A 25 12.09 9.88 -6.96
CA THR A 25 11.88 11.33 -6.87
C THR A 25 10.75 11.72 -5.93
N ARG A 26 10.14 10.76 -5.21
CA ARG A 26 8.94 10.97 -4.41
C ARG A 26 9.11 10.56 -2.94
N GLN A 27 10.29 10.70 -2.42
CA GLN A 27 10.56 10.45 -1.00
C GLN A 27 10.05 11.63 -0.14
N PRO A 28 9.78 11.41 1.15
CA PRO A 28 9.85 10.15 1.88
C PRO A 28 8.69 9.21 1.58
N TRP A 29 8.89 7.93 1.91
CA TRP A 29 7.92 6.86 1.66
C TRP A 29 7.32 6.36 2.96
N TRP A 30 6.01 6.13 2.93
CA TRP A 30 5.23 5.59 4.05
C TRP A 30 4.53 4.31 3.60
N THR A 31 4.16 3.49 4.56
CA THR A 31 3.30 2.32 4.32
C THR A 31 2.53 1.99 5.61
N SER A 32 1.67 0.99 5.54
CA SER A 32 0.97 0.45 6.71
C SER A 32 1.75 -0.74 7.28
N THR A 33 1.65 -0.97 8.60
CA THR A 33 2.17 -2.21 9.19
C THR A 33 1.52 -3.45 8.58
N ILE A 34 0.29 -3.33 8.08
CA ILE A 34 -0.37 -4.41 7.32
C ILE A 34 0.43 -4.73 6.06
N CYS A 35 0.86 -3.72 5.32
CA CYS A 35 1.68 -3.90 4.13
C CYS A 35 3.07 -4.46 4.46
N VAL A 36 3.65 -4.06 5.59
CA VAL A 36 4.92 -4.63 6.05
C VAL A 36 4.77 -6.14 6.21
N PHE A 37 3.71 -6.59 6.89
CA PHE A 37 3.46 -8.02 7.04
C PHE A 37 3.32 -8.72 5.68
N GLU A 38 2.60 -8.13 4.75
CA GLU A 38 2.40 -8.73 3.43
C GLU A 38 3.70 -8.91 2.66
N VAL A 39 4.60 -7.91 2.73
CA VAL A 39 5.92 -8.01 2.10
C VAL A 39 6.74 -9.12 2.75
N LEU A 40 6.73 -9.18 4.08
CA LEU A 40 7.46 -10.21 4.84
C LEU A 40 6.90 -11.60 4.62
N ASN A 41 5.60 -11.70 4.36
CA ASN A 41 4.94 -12.98 4.15
C ASN A 41 5.40 -13.69 2.86
N GLY A 42 5.90 -12.95 1.89
CA GLY A 42 6.41 -13.53 0.64
C GLY A 42 7.50 -14.57 0.88
N PRO A 43 8.61 -14.24 1.55
CA PRO A 43 9.68 -15.19 1.83
C PRO A 43 9.42 -16.11 3.03
N ALA A 44 8.31 -15.93 3.76
CA ALA A 44 8.00 -16.75 4.93
C ALA A 44 7.96 -18.24 4.56
N GLY A 45 8.53 -19.07 5.40
CA GLY A 45 8.66 -20.51 5.15
C GLY A 45 9.96 -20.89 4.48
N SER A 46 10.75 -19.95 3.97
CA SER A 46 12.05 -20.21 3.40
C SER A 46 13.05 -20.62 4.47
N PRO A 47 14.06 -21.48 4.14
CA PRO A 47 15.13 -21.78 5.09
C PRO A 47 15.82 -20.48 5.53
N ASN A 48 16.11 -20.37 6.81
CA ASN A 48 16.79 -19.21 7.39
C ASN A 48 16.00 -17.90 7.29
N PHE A 49 14.66 -17.96 7.14
CA PHE A 49 13.84 -16.78 7.14
C PHE A 49 13.99 -16.00 8.46
N ASP A 50 14.33 -14.72 8.36
CA ASP A 50 14.42 -13.82 9.51
C ASP A 50 13.64 -12.53 9.16
N PRO A 51 12.54 -12.25 9.86
CA PRO A 51 11.71 -11.07 9.53
C PRO A 51 12.46 -9.76 9.74
N ILE A 52 13.41 -9.70 10.66
CA ILE A 52 14.20 -8.49 10.91
C ILE A 52 15.10 -8.19 9.72
N GLU A 53 15.79 -9.21 9.21
CA GLU A 53 16.64 -9.06 8.02
C GLU A 53 15.80 -8.67 6.78
N GLU A 54 14.67 -9.35 6.59
CA GLU A 54 13.79 -9.03 5.47
C GLU A 54 13.26 -7.61 5.56
N ARG A 55 12.89 -7.14 6.76
CA ARG A 55 12.42 -5.77 6.95
C ARG A 55 13.48 -4.74 6.60
N GLN A 56 14.75 -5.04 6.84
CA GLN A 56 15.86 -4.13 6.53
C GLN A 56 15.99 -3.86 5.04
N THR A 57 15.56 -4.78 4.18
CA THR A 57 15.64 -4.59 2.72
C THR A 57 14.79 -3.42 2.23
N PHE A 58 13.79 -3.00 3.01
CA PHE A 58 12.98 -1.81 2.69
C PHE A 58 12.90 -0.85 3.89
N SER A 59 14.01 -0.70 4.61
CA SER A 59 14.10 0.15 5.81
C SER A 59 13.83 1.62 5.52
N GLY A 60 13.98 2.07 4.28
CA GLY A 60 13.67 3.45 3.87
C GLY A 60 12.18 3.76 3.84
N VAL A 61 11.32 2.76 3.98
CA VAL A 61 9.87 2.95 4.01
C VAL A 61 9.41 2.95 5.47
N ARG A 62 8.80 4.04 5.91
CA ARG A 62 8.31 4.17 7.30
C ARG A 62 6.91 3.56 7.41
N ALA A 63 6.68 2.78 8.45
CA ALA A 63 5.41 2.11 8.66
C ALA A 63 4.55 2.86 9.67
N LEU A 64 3.25 3.00 9.35
CA LEU A 64 2.24 3.56 10.24
C LEU A 64 1.40 2.42 10.78
N GLU A 65 1.19 2.43 12.10
CA GLU A 65 0.37 1.41 12.76
C GLU A 65 -1.10 1.61 12.45
N PHE A 66 -1.80 0.50 12.18
CA PHE A 66 -3.26 0.50 12.05
C PHE A 66 -3.87 0.45 13.44
N ASN A 67 -4.66 1.47 13.77
CA ASN A 67 -5.26 1.64 15.10
C ASN A 67 -6.79 1.79 14.99
N GLU A 68 -7.46 1.96 16.13
CA GLU A 68 -8.93 2.08 16.16
C GLU A 68 -9.43 3.30 15.40
N GLN A 69 -8.72 4.43 15.47
CA GLN A 69 -9.10 5.62 14.72
C GLN A 69 -9.10 5.34 13.21
N LEU A 70 -8.09 4.62 12.73
CA LEU A 70 -8.02 4.23 11.32
C LEU A 70 -9.09 3.19 10.98
N ALA A 71 -9.48 2.34 11.93
CA ALA A 71 -10.59 1.41 11.73
C ALA A 71 -11.90 2.16 11.51
N LEU A 72 -12.13 3.24 12.24
CA LEU A 72 -13.32 4.07 12.06
C LEU A 72 -13.29 4.77 10.69
N GLU A 73 -12.13 5.28 10.27
CA GLU A 73 -11.97 5.86 8.93
C GLU A 73 -12.19 4.83 7.83
N ALA A 74 -11.68 3.61 8.01
CA ALA A 74 -11.89 2.52 7.06
C ALA A 74 -13.38 2.20 6.93
N SER A 75 -14.12 2.24 8.05
CA SER A 75 -15.57 2.05 8.06
C SER A 75 -16.29 3.11 7.25
N ARG A 76 -15.87 4.37 7.37
CA ARG A 76 -16.47 5.47 6.61
C ARG A 76 -16.21 5.33 5.11
N LEU A 77 -14.98 4.95 4.73
CA LEU A 77 -14.64 4.69 3.33
C LEU A 77 -15.47 3.53 2.79
N GLN A 78 -15.60 2.46 3.55
CA GLN A 78 -16.38 1.30 3.13
C GLN A 78 -17.86 1.65 2.96
N ASP A 79 -18.42 2.41 3.90
CA ASP A 79 -19.81 2.86 3.81
C ASP A 79 -20.07 3.64 2.51
N ALA A 80 -19.16 4.57 2.20
CA ALA A 80 -19.27 5.35 0.97
C ALA A 80 -19.15 4.47 -0.27
N SER A 81 -18.19 3.52 -0.26
CA SER A 81 -17.96 2.63 -1.40
C SER A 81 -19.15 1.70 -1.64
N VAL A 82 -19.74 1.15 -0.57
CA VAL A 82 -20.93 0.29 -0.67
C VAL A 82 -22.10 1.07 -1.24
N LYS A 83 -22.30 2.31 -0.81
CA LYS A 83 -23.38 3.17 -1.33
C LYS A 83 -23.22 3.48 -2.81
N ASP A 84 -21.97 3.55 -3.29
CA ASP A 84 -21.67 3.75 -4.70
C ASP A 84 -21.65 2.44 -5.50
N GLY A 85 -21.93 1.31 -4.87
CA GLY A 85 -21.94 0.01 -5.51
C GLY A 85 -20.56 -0.62 -5.75
N SER A 86 -19.52 -0.14 -5.05
CA SER A 86 -18.13 -0.56 -5.25
C SER A 86 -17.49 -0.95 -3.93
N GLU A 87 -17.99 -2.02 -3.30
CA GLU A 87 -17.46 -2.49 -2.02
C GLU A 87 -15.96 -2.80 -2.11
N LEU A 88 -15.19 -2.28 -1.16
CA LEU A 88 -13.77 -2.58 -1.02
C LEU A 88 -13.58 -3.87 -0.23
N SER A 89 -12.49 -4.60 -0.48
CA SER A 89 -12.09 -5.67 0.43
C SER A 89 -11.73 -5.06 1.79
N HIS A 90 -11.79 -5.86 2.85
CA HIS A 90 -11.43 -5.39 4.19
C HIS A 90 -9.99 -4.87 4.22
N ARG A 91 -9.09 -5.61 3.57
CA ARG A 91 -7.69 -5.21 3.44
C ARG A 91 -7.57 -3.84 2.76
N ASP A 92 -8.22 -3.67 1.62
CA ASP A 92 -8.11 -2.44 0.83
C ASP A 92 -8.70 -1.24 1.59
N ALA A 93 -9.81 -1.44 2.30
CA ALA A 93 -10.39 -0.39 3.12
C ALA A 93 -9.44 0.06 4.24
N MET A 94 -8.80 -0.89 4.92
CA MET A 94 -7.87 -0.58 6.00
C MET A 94 -6.62 0.15 5.51
N ILE A 95 -6.04 -0.31 4.42
CA ILE A 95 -4.83 0.30 3.88
C ILE A 95 -5.14 1.67 3.27
N ALA A 96 -6.25 1.78 2.52
CA ALA A 96 -6.68 3.05 1.95
C ALA A 96 -6.95 4.10 3.03
N ALA A 97 -7.56 3.72 4.14
CA ALA A 97 -7.78 4.62 5.27
C ALA A 97 -6.47 5.15 5.84
N THR A 98 -5.46 4.28 5.95
CA THR A 98 -4.13 4.66 6.43
C THR A 98 -3.47 5.64 5.45
N ALA A 99 -3.54 5.35 4.16
CA ALA A 99 -3.01 6.25 3.12
C ALA A 99 -3.71 7.61 3.15
N HIS A 100 -5.04 7.60 3.23
CA HIS A 100 -5.84 8.82 3.29
C HIS A 100 -5.46 9.69 4.50
N SER A 101 -5.13 9.08 5.63
CA SER A 101 -4.75 9.80 6.84
C SER A 101 -3.47 10.61 6.67
N THR A 102 -2.60 10.24 5.73
CA THR A 102 -1.36 10.96 5.46
C THR A 102 -1.56 12.18 4.56
N GLY A 103 -2.65 12.21 3.79
CA GLY A 103 -2.87 13.23 2.77
C GLY A 103 -1.98 13.08 1.54
N ASP A 104 -1.21 12.00 1.46
CA ASP A 104 -0.24 11.77 0.40
C ASP A 104 -0.82 10.91 -0.72
N GLU A 105 -0.11 10.88 -1.85
CA GLU A 105 -0.45 10.01 -2.96
C GLU A 105 -0.34 8.54 -2.54
N TYR A 106 -1.36 7.74 -2.88
CA TYR A 106 -1.36 6.30 -2.63
C TYR A 106 -0.93 5.58 -3.92
N VAL A 107 0.19 4.84 -3.85
CA VAL A 107 0.77 4.19 -5.01
C VAL A 107 0.64 2.67 -4.88
N VAL A 108 0.00 2.06 -5.87
CA VAL A 108 -0.16 0.62 -6.00
C VAL A 108 0.52 0.15 -7.29
N ALA A 109 0.83 -1.15 -7.39
CA ALA A 109 1.39 -1.77 -8.59
C ALA A 109 0.76 -3.16 -8.76
N ASP A 110 -0.56 -3.18 -8.94
CA ASP A 110 -1.36 -4.40 -8.94
C ASP A 110 -2.41 -4.30 -10.05
N SER A 111 -2.35 -5.25 -11.02
CA SER A 111 -3.28 -5.29 -12.15
C SER A 111 -4.73 -5.44 -11.73
N ASP A 112 -4.95 -6.06 -10.57
CA ASP A 112 -6.31 -6.34 -10.08
C ASP A 112 -6.87 -5.23 -9.20
N PHE A 113 -6.06 -4.20 -8.91
CA PHE A 113 -6.50 -3.10 -8.05
C PHE A 113 -7.33 -2.08 -8.84
N GLU A 114 -8.55 -1.84 -8.35
CA GLU A 114 -9.44 -0.83 -8.92
C GLU A 114 -9.25 0.48 -8.18
N THR A 115 -8.84 1.52 -8.90
CA THR A 115 -8.59 2.83 -8.31
C THR A 115 -9.87 3.66 -8.17
N GLU A 116 -10.87 3.40 -9.01
CA GLU A 116 -12.10 4.21 -9.09
C GLU A 116 -12.80 4.46 -7.75
N PRO A 117 -12.97 3.46 -6.86
CA PRO A 117 -13.68 3.71 -5.60
C PRO A 117 -12.98 4.73 -4.70
N LEU A 118 -11.70 4.97 -4.90
CA LEU A 118 -10.89 5.85 -4.05
C LEU A 118 -10.58 7.21 -4.68
N GLU A 119 -10.78 7.35 -6.00
CA GLU A 119 -10.36 8.56 -6.72
C GLU A 119 -11.05 9.84 -6.26
N ASP A 120 -12.28 9.72 -5.74
CA ASP A 120 -13.03 10.88 -5.24
C ASP A 120 -12.51 11.40 -3.89
N VAL A 121 -11.74 10.60 -3.15
CA VAL A 121 -11.31 10.93 -1.79
C VAL A 121 -9.81 11.08 -1.65
N MET A 122 -9.02 10.53 -2.59
CA MET A 122 -7.57 10.60 -2.53
C MET A 122 -6.95 10.45 -3.91
N GLU A 123 -5.68 10.85 -4.03
CA GLU A 123 -4.89 10.61 -5.23
C GLU A 123 -4.36 9.18 -5.19
N VAL A 124 -4.71 8.37 -6.19
CA VAL A 124 -4.26 6.98 -6.31
C VAL A 124 -3.60 6.80 -7.67
N THR A 125 -2.41 6.22 -7.66
CA THR A 125 -1.66 5.92 -8.88
C THR A 125 -1.37 4.42 -8.92
N ASN A 126 -1.72 3.78 -10.03
CA ASN A 126 -1.38 2.38 -10.26
C ASN A 126 -0.26 2.30 -11.28
N LEU A 127 0.91 1.82 -10.83
CA LEU A 127 2.10 1.71 -11.67
C LEU A 127 2.15 0.41 -12.47
N HIS A 128 1.13 -0.44 -12.36
CA HIS A 128 1.07 -1.63 -13.19
C HIS A 128 0.92 -1.23 -14.65
N THR A 129 1.88 -1.64 -15.47
CA THR A 129 1.83 -1.39 -16.91
C THR A 129 1.42 -2.66 -17.62
N GLU A 130 0.30 -2.60 -18.34
CA GLU A 130 -0.09 -3.67 -19.23
C GLU A 130 0.71 -3.56 -20.53
N ASN A 131 1.32 -4.66 -20.93
CA ASN A 131 1.96 -4.80 -22.21
C ASN A 131 1.24 -5.82 -23.05
#